data_1ad66aed173ba2e165093a3658302ab2
#
_entry.id   1ad66aed173ba2e165093a3658302ab2
#
_cell.length_a   1.000
_cell.length_b   1.000
_cell.length_c   1.000
_cell.angle_alpha   90.00
_cell.angle_beta   90.00
_cell.angle_gamma   90.00
#
_symmetry.space_group_name_H-M   'P 1'
#
loop_
_entity.id
_entity.type
_entity.pdbx_description
1 polymer ?
#
loop_
_entity_poly.entity_id
_entity_poly.type
_entity_poly.pdbx_seq_one_letter_code
_entity_poly.pdbx_strand_id
1 'polypeptide(L)'
;MPRKYLTDVRCRMIRILHLYHDLLNLYGEYGNISILKKHLEDQGEEVTVEKKSIGDDFSFEDYDFIYSGAGMESNTMVALKDLKKRKDSLKKAIDLNKHILFTGSSYELLGESIDKEEGLNLIPVSVSHTNKRLSGDVIVKSSEFGELVGFINKSTQIKQNDGLFEYVFKDEGLKNEAVKEGYRLNNLISTEIIGPILVKNPVFLNYFVKSLAQNYVKKEYYYEEKAYEVTLEALKKRTK
;
A
#
# COMPACT_ATOMS: atom_id res chain seq x y z
N MET A 1 -43.91 -30.98 -5.54
CA MET A 1 -42.56 -30.64 -5.06
C MET A 1 -42.20 -29.27 -5.60
N PRO A 2 -42.03 -28.22 -4.80
CA PRO A 2 -41.62 -26.93 -5.31
C PRO A 2 -40.14 -26.94 -5.68
N ARG A 3 -39.81 -26.52 -6.90
CA ARG A 3 -38.46 -26.27 -7.37
C ARG A 3 -37.87 -25.15 -6.52
N LYS A 4 -36.85 -25.46 -5.74
CA LYS A 4 -35.97 -24.46 -5.14
C LYS A 4 -35.33 -23.65 -6.27
N TYR A 5 -35.70 -22.40 -6.39
CA TYR A 5 -34.94 -21.42 -7.17
C TYR A 5 -33.63 -21.24 -6.45
N LEU A 6 -32.59 -21.89 -6.95
CA LEU A 6 -31.21 -21.52 -6.68
C LEU A 6 -31.09 -20.11 -7.30
N THR A 7 -31.15 -19.08 -6.47
CA THR A 7 -30.71 -17.75 -6.86
C THR A 7 -29.24 -17.88 -7.19
N ASP A 8 -28.94 -17.75 -8.47
CA ASP A 8 -27.61 -17.68 -9.03
C ASP A 8 -26.95 -16.37 -8.47
N VAL A 9 -26.38 -16.47 -7.28
CA VAL A 9 -25.56 -15.40 -6.72
C VAL A 9 -24.30 -15.42 -7.58
N ARG A 10 -24.30 -14.66 -8.68
CA ARG A 10 -23.08 -14.39 -9.43
C ARG A 10 -22.06 -13.85 -8.43
N CYS A 11 -21.11 -14.70 -8.07
CA CYS A 11 -19.97 -14.29 -7.28
C CYS A 11 -19.29 -13.13 -8.02
N ARG A 12 -19.27 -11.95 -7.42
CA ARG A 12 -18.59 -10.78 -8.02
C ARG A 12 -17.11 -11.08 -8.01
N MET A 13 -16.49 -11.10 -9.19
CA MET A 13 -15.04 -11.24 -9.32
C MET A 13 -14.36 -9.96 -8.80
N ILE A 14 -13.48 -10.11 -7.82
CA ILE A 14 -12.63 -9.01 -7.33
C ILE A 14 -11.45 -8.85 -8.28
N ARG A 15 -11.30 -7.65 -8.83
CA ARG A 15 -10.21 -7.31 -9.76
C ARG A 15 -9.14 -6.51 -9.04
N ILE A 16 -7.93 -7.05 -9.00
CA ILE A 16 -6.74 -6.42 -8.40
C ILE A 16 -5.80 -5.96 -9.50
N LEU A 17 -5.39 -4.70 -9.47
CA LEU A 17 -4.34 -4.14 -10.32
C LEU A 17 -3.00 -4.13 -9.57
N HIS A 18 -1.99 -4.81 -10.11
CA HIS A 18 -0.59 -4.62 -9.73
C HIS A 18 0.08 -3.68 -10.74
N LEU A 19 0.09 -2.41 -10.41
CA LEU A 19 0.60 -1.35 -11.27
C LEU A 19 2.12 -1.27 -11.21
N TYR A 20 2.78 -1.09 -12.35
CA TYR A 20 4.24 -1.01 -12.51
C TYR A 20 4.98 -2.18 -11.84
N HIS A 21 4.42 -3.38 -11.97
CA HIS A 21 4.92 -4.61 -11.34
C HIS A 21 6.36 -4.97 -11.71
N ASP A 22 6.86 -4.46 -12.81
CA ASP A 22 8.20 -4.65 -13.35
C ASP A 22 9.18 -3.53 -12.99
N LEU A 23 8.67 -2.35 -12.60
CA LEU A 23 9.44 -1.16 -12.28
C LEU A 23 9.49 -0.87 -10.77
N LEU A 24 8.35 -1.04 -10.09
CA LEU A 24 8.13 -0.69 -8.70
C LEU A 24 7.80 -1.93 -7.85
N ASN A 25 8.74 -2.88 -7.78
CA ASN A 25 8.53 -4.17 -7.12
C ASN A 25 9.80 -4.65 -6.38
N LEU A 26 10.55 -3.73 -5.79
CA LEU A 26 11.69 -4.05 -4.94
C LEU A 26 11.23 -4.60 -3.57
N TYR A 27 12.14 -5.22 -2.84
CA TYR A 27 11.94 -5.66 -1.44
C TYR A 27 10.81 -6.69 -1.23
N GLY A 28 10.43 -7.42 -2.28
CA GLY A 28 9.37 -8.43 -2.20
C GLY A 28 7.95 -7.85 -2.18
N GLU A 29 7.76 -6.63 -2.68
CA GLU A 29 6.48 -5.91 -2.66
C GLU A 29 5.32 -6.67 -3.31
N TYR A 30 5.59 -7.57 -4.28
CA TYR A 30 4.57 -8.48 -4.84
C TYR A 30 3.89 -9.34 -3.77
N GLY A 31 4.52 -9.55 -2.61
CA GLY A 31 3.97 -10.26 -1.46
C GLY A 31 2.68 -9.64 -0.95
N ASN A 32 2.51 -8.30 -1.06
CA ASN A 32 1.28 -7.61 -0.69
C ASN A 32 0.08 -8.12 -1.50
N ILE A 33 0.25 -8.27 -2.81
CA ILE A 33 -0.79 -8.79 -3.70
C ILE A 33 -1.06 -10.26 -3.45
N SER A 34 0.01 -11.04 -3.27
CA SER A 34 -0.10 -12.50 -3.07
C SER A 34 -0.87 -12.84 -1.80
N ILE A 35 -0.58 -12.16 -0.70
CA ILE A 35 -1.25 -12.40 0.58
C ILE A 35 -2.70 -11.91 0.56
N LEU A 36 -2.95 -10.73 -0.04
CA LEU A 36 -4.30 -10.19 -0.18
C LEU A 36 -5.19 -11.13 -1.00
N LYS A 37 -4.69 -11.57 -2.17
CA LYS A 37 -5.39 -12.54 -3.02
C LYS A 37 -5.73 -13.81 -2.24
N LYS A 38 -4.73 -14.41 -1.57
CA LYS A 38 -4.93 -15.63 -0.77
C LYS A 38 -6.04 -15.46 0.27
N HIS A 39 -6.03 -14.37 1.04
CA HIS A 39 -7.03 -14.13 2.08
C HIS A 39 -8.43 -13.89 1.51
N LEU A 40 -8.55 -13.23 0.35
CA LEU A 40 -9.82 -13.05 -0.34
C LEU A 40 -10.36 -14.40 -0.88
N GLU A 41 -9.50 -15.22 -1.47
CA GLU A 41 -9.86 -16.58 -1.91
C GLU A 41 -10.26 -17.46 -0.70
N ASP A 42 -9.59 -17.33 0.43
CA ASP A 42 -9.99 -18.00 1.68
C ASP A 42 -11.37 -17.53 2.19
N GLN A 43 -11.83 -16.32 1.83
CA GLN A 43 -13.21 -15.86 2.07
C GLN A 43 -14.23 -16.44 1.08
N GLY A 44 -13.77 -17.14 0.05
CA GLY A 44 -14.61 -17.69 -1.01
C GLY A 44 -14.85 -16.73 -2.18
N GLU A 45 -14.07 -15.64 -2.25
CA GLU A 45 -14.17 -14.68 -3.35
C GLU A 45 -13.42 -15.20 -4.59
N GLU A 46 -13.94 -14.90 -5.77
CA GLU A 46 -13.22 -15.10 -7.03
C GLU A 46 -12.34 -13.87 -7.26
N VAL A 47 -11.02 -14.08 -7.43
CA VAL A 47 -10.03 -12.99 -7.49
C VAL A 47 -9.16 -13.09 -8.73
N THR A 48 -9.11 -12.02 -9.51
CA THR A 48 -8.15 -11.88 -10.61
C THR A 48 -7.11 -10.81 -10.30
N VAL A 49 -5.87 -11.05 -10.72
CA VAL A 49 -4.76 -10.08 -10.60
C VAL A 49 -4.27 -9.75 -11.98
N GLU A 50 -4.44 -8.49 -12.37
CA GLU A 50 -3.88 -7.95 -13.60
C GLU A 50 -2.61 -7.17 -13.31
N LYS A 51 -1.58 -7.44 -14.10
CA LYS A 51 -0.30 -6.74 -14.06
C LYS A 51 -0.26 -5.75 -15.20
N LYS A 52 -0.07 -4.47 -14.89
CA LYS A 52 0.00 -3.40 -15.87
C LYS A 52 1.23 -2.56 -15.64
N SER A 53 1.79 -2.05 -16.74
CA SER A 53 2.98 -1.22 -16.73
C SER A 53 2.85 -0.09 -17.76
N ILE A 54 3.99 0.50 -18.11
CA ILE A 54 4.06 1.62 -19.06
C ILE A 54 3.56 1.19 -20.42
N GLY A 55 2.67 2.00 -20.99
CA GLY A 55 2.11 1.78 -22.32
C GLY A 55 0.94 0.79 -22.38
N ASP A 56 0.63 0.09 -21.29
CA ASP A 56 -0.54 -0.77 -21.24
C ASP A 56 -1.83 0.06 -21.24
N ASP A 57 -2.87 -0.48 -21.87
CA ASP A 57 -4.21 0.12 -21.86
C ASP A 57 -5.03 -0.44 -20.69
N PHE A 58 -5.56 0.46 -19.84
CA PHE A 58 -6.45 0.15 -18.72
C PHE A 58 -7.03 1.43 -18.12
N SER A 59 -8.11 1.29 -17.36
CA SER A 59 -8.70 2.34 -16.52
C SER A 59 -8.66 1.93 -15.05
N PHE A 60 -8.27 2.83 -14.17
CA PHE A 60 -8.19 2.54 -12.72
C PHE A 60 -9.56 2.19 -12.13
N GLU A 61 -10.63 2.78 -12.66
CA GLU A 61 -12.00 2.54 -12.21
C GLU A 61 -12.47 1.09 -12.36
N ASP A 62 -11.83 0.33 -13.25
CA ASP A 62 -12.19 -1.07 -13.53
C ASP A 62 -11.73 -2.04 -12.42
N TYR A 63 -10.93 -1.58 -11.46
CA TYR A 63 -10.38 -2.42 -10.40
C TYR A 63 -11.01 -2.12 -9.05
N ASP A 64 -11.05 -3.13 -8.19
CA ASP A 64 -11.52 -3.02 -6.81
C ASP A 64 -10.38 -2.71 -5.84
N PHE A 65 -9.17 -3.18 -6.16
CA PHE A 65 -7.95 -2.88 -5.44
C PHE A 65 -6.81 -2.54 -6.40
N ILE A 66 -6.09 -1.46 -6.11
CA ILE A 66 -4.95 -0.98 -6.90
C ILE A 66 -3.73 -0.91 -6.00
N TYR A 67 -2.65 -1.53 -6.44
CA TYR A 67 -1.39 -1.54 -5.71
C TYR A 67 -0.22 -1.06 -6.57
N SER A 68 0.63 -0.22 -5.99
CA SER A 68 1.94 0.15 -6.54
C SER A 68 2.98 0.17 -5.43
N GLY A 69 4.12 -0.43 -5.66
CA GLY A 69 5.18 -0.62 -4.67
C GLY A 69 6.36 0.33 -4.81
N ALA A 70 7.51 -0.10 -4.30
CA ALA A 70 8.76 0.65 -4.33
C ALA A 70 9.66 0.26 -5.50
N GLY A 71 10.36 1.23 -6.06
CA GLY A 71 11.35 1.05 -7.11
C GLY A 71 12.62 1.88 -6.89
N MET A 72 13.53 1.79 -7.85
CA MET A 72 14.66 2.72 -7.92
C MET A 72 14.17 4.11 -8.33
N GLU A 73 14.89 5.15 -7.93
CA GLU A 73 14.53 6.56 -8.20
C GLU A 73 14.31 6.81 -9.71
N SER A 74 15.16 6.24 -10.58
CA SER A 74 14.99 6.33 -12.04
C SER A 74 13.68 5.72 -12.54
N ASN A 75 13.32 4.55 -12.00
CA ASN A 75 12.07 3.86 -12.35
C ASN A 75 10.85 4.63 -11.84
N THR A 76 10.96 5.21 -10.64
CA THR A 76 9.92 6.06 -10.04
C THR A 76 9.63 7.26 -10.95
N MET A 77 10.67 7.92 -11.49
CA MET A 77 10.50 9.06 -12.40
C MET A 77 9.91 8.65 -13.77
N VAL A 78 10.23 7.45 -14.25
CA VAL A 78 9.61 6.91 -15.48
C VAL A 78 8.13 6.59 -15.24
N ALA A 79 7.81 5.98 -14.11
CA ALA A 79 6.43 5.73 -13.68
C ALA A 79 5.61 7.02 -13.52
N LEU A 80 6.22 8.10 -12.96
CA LEU A 80 5.57 9.41 -12.83
C LEU A 80 5.12 9.96 -14.19
N LYS A 81 5.98 9.88 -15.21
CA LYS A 81 5.66 10.38 -16.56
C LYS A 81 4.48 9.65 -17.21
N ASP A 82 4.35 8.34 -16.96
CA ASP A 82 3.21 7.57 -17.45
C ASP A 82 1.96 7.85 -16.61
N LEU A 83 2.10 7.90 -15.28
CA LEU A 83 0.99 8.10 -14.37
C LEU A 83 0.36 9.50 -14.51
N LYS A 84 1.14 10.53 -14.86
CA LYS A 84 0.62 11.86 -15.22
C LYS A 84 -0.41 11.81 -16.35
N LYS A 85 -0.23 10.94 -17.35
CA LYS A 85 -1.18 10.77 -18.46
C LYS A 85 -2.50 10.10 -18.00
N ARG A 86 -2.48 9.45 -16.86
CA ARG A 86 -3.61 8.69 -16.29
C ARG A 86 -4.19 9.33 -15.02
N LYS A 87 -3.74 10.56 -14.69
CA LYS A 87 -4.11 11.27 -13.47
C LYS A 87 -5.62 11.34 -13.28
N ASP A 88 -6.36 11.65 -14.33
CA ASP A 88 -7.83 11.81 -14.25
C ASP A 88 -8.53 10.49 -13.94
N SER A 89 -8.09 9.37 -14.53
CA SER A 89 -8.60 8.04 -14.21
C SER A 89 -8.26 7.63 -12.77
N LEU A 90 -7.02 7.89 -12.31
CA LEU A 90 -6.65 7.64 -10.92
C LEU A 90 -7.49 8.48 -9.94
N LYS A 91 -7.66 9.78 -10.24
CA LYS A 91 -8.50 10.66 -9.44
C LYS A 91 -9.94 10.14 -9.37
N LYS A 92 -10.50 9.74 -10.51
CA LYS A 92 -11.85 9.17 -10.56
C LYS A 92 -11.96 7.88 -9.74
N ALA A 93 -10.96 7.00 -9.75
CA ALA A 93 -10.93 5.82 -8.90
C ALA A 93 -10.94 6.18 -7.40
N ILE A 94 -10.19 7.23 -7.01
CA ILE A 94 -10.21 7.76 -5.63
C ILE A 94 -11.61 8.29 -5.28
N ASP A 95 -12.23 9.08 -6.15
CA ASP A 95 -13.56 9.65 -5.95
C ASP A 95 -14.65 8.56 -5.87
N LEU A 96 -14.46 7.44 -6.58
CA LEU A 96 -15.30 6.23 -6.50
C LEU A 96 -15.00 5.34 -5.29
N ASN A 97 -14.12 5.76 -4.38
CA ASN A 97 -13.70 5.02 -3.20
C ASN A 97 -13.12 3.62 -3.51
N LYS A 98 -12.44 3.47 -4.65
CA LYS A 98 -11.66 2.26 -4.91
C LYS A 98 -10.55 2.12 -3.89
N HIS A 99 -10.24 0.89 -3.45
CA HIS A 99 -9.14 0.67 -2.53
C HIS A 99 -7.80 0.80 -3.25
N ILE A 100 -6.95 1.69 -2.77
CA ILE A 100 -5.66 1.99 -3.37
C ILE A 100 -4.58 1.96 -2.28
N LEU A 101 -3.53 1.19 -2.50
CA LEU A 101 -2.37 1.14 -1.60
C LEU A 101 -1.10 1.44 -2.40
N PHE A 102 -0.45 2.55 -2.10
CA PHE A 102 0.86 2.93 -2.64
C PHE A 102 1.91 2.88 -1.54
N THR A 103 2.99 2.13 -1.76
CA THR A 103 4.05 1.91 -0.76
C THR A 103 5.40 2.38 -1.27
N GLY A 104 6.27 2.84 -0.35
CA GLY A 104 7.60 3.30 -0.67
C GLY A 104 7.62 4.44 -1.68
N SER A 105 8.44 4.34 -2.73
CA SER A 105 8.58 5.42 -3.71
C SER A 105 7.34 5.71 -4.55
N SER A 106 6.37 4.79 -4.63
CA SER A 106 5.09 5.11 -5.30
C SER A 106 4.25 6.12 -4.52
N TYR A 107 4.40 6.21 -3.20
CA TYR A 107 3.79 7.26 -2.40
C TYR A 107 4.21 8.65 -2.86
N GLU A 108 5.48 8.82 -3.19
CA GLU A 108 6.07 10.10 -3.62
C GLU A 108 5.40 10.66 -4.88
N LEU A 109 4.94 9.77 -5.78
CA LEU A 109 4.30 10.15 -7.05
C LEU A 109 3.01 10.95 -6.87
N LEU A 110 2.31 10.72 -5.74
CA LEU A 110 1.00 11.32 -5.45
C LEU A 110 1.09 12.79 -5.04
N GLY A 111 2.28 13.23 -4.58
CA GLY A 111 2.54 14.54 -4.02
C GLY A 111 2.49 15.69 -5.03
N GLU A 112 2.74 16.88 -4.53
CA GLU A 112 2.81 18.13 -5.29
C GLU A 112 4.07 18.17 -6.17
N SER A 113 5.21 17.74 -5.61
CA SER A 113 6.50 17.78 -6.31
C SER A 113 7.48 16.73 -5.80
N ILE A 114 8.41 16.34 -6.68
CA ILE A 114 9.63 15.59 -6.36
C ILE A 114 10.80 16.46 -6.84
N ASP A 115 11.51 17.11 -5.92
CA ASP A 115 12.46 18.21 -6.19
C ASP A 115 11.82 19.31 -7.03
N LYS A 116 12.31 19.45 -8.29
CA LYS A 116 11.82 20.44 -9.28
C LYS A 116 10.75 19.90 -10.21
N GLU A 117 10.51 18.59 -10.18
CA GLU A 117 9.49 17.95 -11.01
C GLU A 117 8.13 18.02 -10.33
N GLU A 118 7.12 18.42 -11.08
CA GLU A 118 5.75 18.37 -10.61
C GLU A 118 5.31 16.93 -10.41
N GLY A 119 4.70 16.61 -9.26
CA GLY A 119 4.06 15.33 -8.98
C GLY A 119 2.65 15.23 -9.55
N LEU A 120 1.86 14.29 -9.04
CA LEU A 120 0.44 14.18 -9.42
C LEU A 120 -0.45 15.24 -8.75
N ASN A 121 0.03 15.88 -7.69
CA ASN A 121 -0.74 16.88 -6.92
C ASN A 121 -2.13 16.34 -6.49
N LEU A 122 -2.16 15.12 -5.97
CA LEU A 122 -3.36 14.49 -5.43
C LEU A 122 -3.41 14.56 -3.90
N ILE A 123 -2.24 14.70 -3.26
CA ILE A 123 -2.08 14.83 -1.82
C ILE A 123 -1.08 15.96 -1.49
N PRO A 124 -1.22 16.64 -0.34
CA PRO A 124 -0.40 17.81 0.00
C PRO A 124 0.95 17.40 0.61
N VAL A 125 1.79 16.74 -0.18
CA VAL A 125 3.15 16.37 0.21
C VAL A 125 4.14 16.84 -0.85
N SER A 126 5.32 17.26 -0.41
CA SER A 126 6.43 17.62 -1.29
C SER A 126 7.63 16.75 -0.94
N VAL A 127 8.32 16.28 -1.95
CA VAL A 127 9.43 15.33 -1.82
C VAL A 127 10.73 16.00 -2.27
N SER A 128 11.80 15.75 -1.54
CA SER A 128 13.16 16.21 -1.93
C SER A 128 14.16 15.08 -1.77
N HIS A 129 15.06 14.93 -2.75
CA HIS A 129 16.17 13.99 -2.63
C HIS A 129 17.19 14.45 -1.58
N THR A 130 17.81 13.49 -0.93
CA THR A 130 18.88 13.71 0.04
C THR A 130 20.16 13.04 -0.42
N ASN A 131 21.31 13.55 0.05
CA ASN A 131 22.62 12.94 -0.20
C ASN A 131 22.90 11.70 0.67
N LYS A 132 21.94 11.35 1.54
CA LYS A 132 22.06 10.20 2.44
C LYS A 132 20.93 9.22 2.18
N ARG A 133 21.27 7.94 2.17
CA ARG A 133 20.29 6.88 2.19
C ARG A 133 19.75 6.71 3.60
N LEU A 134 18.44 6.76 3.72
CA LEU A 134 17.71 6.59 4.97
C LEU A 134 17.16 5.16 4.97
N SER A 135 17.60 4.33 5.89
CA SER A 135 17.13 2.95 5.97
C SER A 135 17.08 2.45 7.40
N GLY A 136 16.10 1.64 7.71
CA GLY A 136 15.95 1.02 9.02
C GLY A 136 14.57 0.44 9.26
N ASP A 137 14.48 -0.36 10.31
CA ASP A 137 13.22 -0.88 10.79
C ASP A 137 12.42 0.21 11.52
N VAL A 138 11.09 0.10 11.44
CA VAL A 138 10.18 1.04 12.10
C VAL A 138 9.02 0.31 12.76
N ILE A 139 8.50 0.92 13.82
CA ILE A 139 7.15 0.70 14.33
C ILE A 139 6.40 2.01 14.18
N VAL A 140 5.26 1.96 13.53
CA VAL A 140 4.33 3.08 13.44
C VAL A 140 2.99 2.70 14.05
N LYS A 141 2.20 3.69 14.45
CA LYS A 141 0.83 3.45 14.95
C LYS A 141 -0.16 4.42 14.30
N SER A 142 -1.39 3.96 14.21
CA SER A 142 -2.55 4.80 13.95
C SER A 142 -3.72 4.38 14.84
N SER A 143 -4.73 5.25 14.96
CA SER A 143 -5.95 4.94 15.71
C SER A 143 -6.75 3.80 15.08
N GLU A 144 -6.63 3.60 13.78
CA GLU A 144 -7.42 2.62 13.02
C GLU A 144 -6.75 1.24 12.95
N PHE A 145 -5.42 1.20 12.79
CA PHE A 145 -4.68 -0.04 12.53
C PHE A 145 -3.85 -0.53 13.72
N GLY A 146 -3.77 0.26 14.79
CA GLY A 146 -2.85 -0.02 15.89
C GLY A 146 -1.38 0.14 15.48
N GLU A 147 -0.51 -0.72 16.02
CA GLU A 147 0.92 -0.72 15.70
C GLU A 147 1.19 -1.56 14.46
N LEU A 148 1.96 -1.02 13.54
CA LEU A 148 2.44 -1.72 12.35
C LEU A 148 3.97 -1.76 12.36
N VAL A 149 4.53 -2.88 11.90
CA VAL A 149 5.98 -3.06 11.74
C VAL A 149 6.36 -2.99 10.27
N GLY A 150 7.54 -2.45 9.98
CA GLY A 150 8.02 -2.38 8.61
C GLY A 150 9.45 -1.92 8.49
N PHE A 151 9.81 -1.61 7.27
CA PHE A 151 11.16 -1.15 6.91
C PHE A 151 11.05 0.05 5.98
N ILE A 152 11.96 0.99 6.13
CA ILE A 152 12.10 2.14 5.23
C ILE A 152 13.47 2.04 4.55
N ASN A 153 13.51 2.33 3.26
CA ASN A 153 14.76 2.41 2.50
C ASN A 153 14.59 3.40 1.34
N LYS A 154 15.02 4.62 1.55
CA LYS A 154 14.83 5.75 0.62
C LYS A 154 16.01 6.70 0.62
N SER A 155 16.12 7.53 -0.40
CA SER A 155 17.04 8.67 -0.51
C SER A 155 16.29 9.99 -0.64
N THR A 156 15.08 10.03 -0.11
CA THR A 156 14.18 11.19 -0.15
C THR A 156 13.70 11.56 1.24
N GLN A 157 13.28 12.82 1.40
CA GLN A 157 12.53 13.31 2.54
C GLN A 157 11.18 13.80 2.06
N ILE A 158 10.12 13.41 2.77
CA ILE A 158 8.76 13.87 2.52
C ILE A 158 8.41 14.96 3.52
N LYS A 159 8.04 16.13 2.99
CA LYS A 159 7.50 17.23 3.78
C LYS A 159 5.98 17.17 3.71
N GLN A 160 5.37 16.99 4.87
CA GLN A 160 3.91 16.96 5.06
C GLN A 160 3.54 17.60 6.39
N ASN A 161 2.31 18.14 6.47
CA ASN A 161 1.83 18.79 7.69
C ASN A 161 1.16 17.81 8.65
N ASP A 162 0.63 16.71 8.15
CA ASP A 162 -0.02 15.63 8.90
C ASP A 162 0.30 14.29 8.28
N GLY A 163 0.06 13.19 9.01
CA GLY A 163 0.32 11.83 8.53
C GLY A 163 -0.62 10.82 9.16
N LEU A 164 -0.87 9.75 8.40
CA LEU A 164 -1.74 8.64 8.81
C LEU A 164 -1.14 7.86 9.99
N PHE A 165 0.19 7.74 10.01
CA PHE A 165 0.95 6.95 10.97
C PHE A 165 1.90 7.82 11.78
N GLU A 166 1.96 7.58 13.08
CA GLU A 166 2.93 8.17 13.99
C GLU A 166 4.04 7.16 14.28
N TYR A 167 5.30 7.57 14.19
CA TYR A 167 6.42 6.72 14.54
C TYR A 167 6.48 6.45 16.05
N VAL A 168 6.48 5.16 16.42
CA VAL A 168 6.70 4.67 17.79
C VAL A 168 8.17 4.30 17.98
N PHE A 169 8.78 3.71 16.94
CA PHE A 169 10.17 3.34 16.89
C PHE A 169 10.76 3.62 15.51
N LYS A 170 11.98 4.11 15.49
CA LYS A 170 12.81 4.31 14.30
C LYS A 170 14.24 3.88 14.60
N ASP A 171 14.84 3.12 13.69
CA ASP A 171 16.27 2.85 13.74
C ASP A 171 17.11 4.13 13.66
N GLU A 172 18.38 4.05 14.08
CA GLU A 172 19.28 5.21 14.13
C GLU A 172 19.39 5.96 12.80
N GLY A 173 19.35 5.24 11.67
CA GLY A 173 19.36 5.82 10.34
C GLY A 173 18.16 6.71 10.01
N LEU A 174 17.10 6.64 10.81
CA LEU A 174 15.84 7.38 10.62
C LEU A 174 15.52 8.37 11.74
N LYS A 175 16.44 8.61 12.68
CA LYS A 175 16.17 9.45 13.88
C LYS A 175 15.69 10.86 13.55
N ASN A 176 16.17 11.43 12.45
CA ASN A 176 15.86 12.81 12.03
C ASN A 176 14.64 12.91 11.09
N GLU A 177 13.97 11.78 10.81
CA GLU A 177 12.76 11.78 10.01
C GLU A 177 11.58 12.40 10.78
N ALA A 178 10.55 12.79 10.02
CA ALA A 178 9.31 13.35 10.55
C ALA A 178 8.72 12.48 11.68
N VAL A 179 7.87 13.08 12.50
CA VAL A 179 7.18 12.35 13.59
C VAL A 179 6.07 11.47 13.03
N LYS A 180 5.52 11.86 11.89
CA LYS A 180 4.42 11.15 11.20
C LYS A 180 4.78 10.87 9.75
N GLU A 181 4.22 9.82 9.20
CA GLU A 181 4.34 9.43 7.80
C GLU A 181 3.01 8.96 7.22
N GLY A 182 3.00 8.69 5.91
CA GLY A 182 1.84 8.18 5.20
C GLY A 182 0.73 9.21 5.05
N TYR A 183 -0.19 8.92 4.15
CA TYR A 183 -1.34 9.78 3.89
C TYR A 183 -2.58 8.95 3.55
N ARG A 184 -3.75 9.49 3.86
CA ARG A 184 -5.03 8.90 3.49
C ARG A 184 -5.91 9.92 2.79
N LEU A 185 -6.44 9.54 1.64
CA LEU A 185 -7.45 10.28 0.90
C LEU A 185 -8.57 9.31 0.49
N ASN A 186 -9.74 9.37 1.12
CA ASN A 186 -10.79 8.38 0.95
C ASN A 186 -10.25 6.96 1.25
N ASN A 187 -10.34 6.03 0.27
CA ASN A 187 -9.81 4.67 0.36
C ASN A 187 -8.42 4.52 -0.26
N LEU A 188 -7.77 5.62 -0.66
CA LEU A 188 -6.35 5.62 -0.97
C LEU A 188 -5.57 5.73 0.32
N ILE A 189 -4.68 4.77 0.56
CA ILE A 189 -3.68 4.78 1.62
C ILE A 189 -2.31 4.75 0.97
N SER A 190 -1.44 5.62 1.42
CA SER A 190 -0.04 5.64 0.98
C SER A 190 0.89 5.72 2.18
N THR A 191 2.07 5.08 2.08
CA THR A 191 3.04 4.96 3.17
C THR A 191 4.45 4.79 2.64
N GLU A 192 5.45 5.28 3.36
CA GLU A 192 6.87 5.04 3.07
C GLU A 192 7.31 3.61 3.42
N ILE A 193 6.51 2.88 4.18
CA ILE A 193 6.81 1.55 4.68
C ILE A 193 6.78 0.53 3.54
N ILE A 194 7.83 -0.29 3.48
CA ILE A 194 8.05 -1.36 2.50
C ILE A 194 8.36 -2.70 3.17
N GLY A 195 8.57 -3.73 2.34
CA GLY A 195 9.05 -5.03 2.72
C GLY A 195 8.05 -5.97 3.35
N PRO A 196 7.15 -6.54 2.61
CA PRO A 196 5.83 -6.08 2.17
C PRO A 196 4.90 -5.85 3.38
N ILE A 197 4.30 -4.67 3.45
CA ILE A 197 3.57 -4.21 4.65
C ILE A 197 2.36 -5.09 5.00
N LEU A 198 1.62 -5.59 4.01
CA LEU A 198 0.44 -6.44 4.27
C LEU A 198 0.83 -7.83 4.82
N VAL A 199 1.96 -8.39 4.37
CA VAL A 199 2.45 -9.68 4.88
C VAL A 199 2.87 -9.57 6.34
N LYS A 200 3.49 -8.45 6.72
CA LYS A 200 4.00 -8.23 8.06
C LYS A 200 2.94 -7.81 9.08
N ASN A 201 1.80 -7.32 8.62
CA ASN A 201 0.79 -6.70 9.49
C ASN A 201 -0.61 -7.27 9.24
N PRO A 202 -0.99 -8.39 9.89
CA PRO A 202 -2.29 -9.05 9.70
C PRO A 202 -3.49 -8.12 9.91
N VAL A 203 -3.42 -7.18 10.84
CA VAL A 203 -4.50 -6.20 11.09
C VAL A 203 -4.72 -5.30 9.87
N PHE A 204 -3.63 -4.83 9.26
CA PHE A 204 -3.70 -3.97 8.08
C PHE A 204 -4.16 -4.73 6.83
N LEU A 205 -3.68 -5.98 6.65
CA LEU A 205 -4.20 -6.88 5.63
C LEU A 205 -5.71 -7.11 5.79
N ASN A 206 -6.13 -7.42 7.01
CA ASN A 206 -7.53 -7.73 7.31
C ASN A 206 -8.47 -6.55 7.07
N TYR A 207 -8.01 -5.31 7.20
CA TYR A 207 -8.76 -4.12 6.80
C TYR A 207 -9.19 -4.20 5.32
N PHE A 208 -8.25 -4.51 4.42
CA PHE A 208 -8.56 -4.63 2.99
C PHE A 208 -9.42 -5.85 2.69
N VAL A 209 -9.12 -7.01 3.30
CA VAL A 209 -9.93 -8.22 3.12
C VAL A 209 -11.38 -7.98 3.53
N LYS A 210 -11.59 -7.37 4.70
CA LYS A 210 -12.93 -7.04 5.20
C LYS A 210 -13.68 -6.06 4.30
N SER A 211 -12.96 -5.11 3.70
CA SER A 211 -13.57 -4.08 2.85
C SER A 211 -13.91 -4.59 1.45
N LEU A 212 -13.21 -5.62 0.96
CA LEU A 212 -13.37 -6.15 -0.38
C LEU A 212 -14.28 -7.38 -0.42
N ALA A 213 -14.25 -8.23 0.60
CA ALA A 213 -15.07 -9.45 0.65
C ALA A 213 -16.55 -9.13 0.85
N GLN A 214 -17.41 -9.80 0.10
CA GLN A 214 -18.87 -9.63 0.19
C GLN A 214 -19.46 -10.14 1.51
N ASN A 215 -18.95 -11.29 1.97
CA ASN A 215 -19.41 -11.97 3.18
C ASN A 215 -18.21 -12.28 4.07
N TYR A 216 -17.61 -11.22 4.62
CA TYR A 216 -16.42 -11.38 5.45
C TYR A 216 -16.70 -12.23 6.70
N VAL A 217 -15.88 -13.26 6.91
CA VAL A 217 -15.83 -14.07 8.13
C VAL A 217 -14.42 -13.98 8.72
N LYS A 218 -14.31 -13.60 9.99
CA LYS A 218 -13.01 -13.57 10.65
C LYS A 218 -12.40 -14.97 10.66
N LYS A 219 -11.20 -15.10 10.07
CA LYS A 219 -10.38 -16.30 10.08
C LYS A 219 -9.14 -16.09 10.93
N GLU A 220 -8.64 -17.16 11.51
CA GLU A 220 -7.42 -17.16 12.31
C GLU A 220 -6.25 -17.63 11.44
N TYR A 221 -5.18 -16.84 11.41
CA TYR A 221 -3.95 -17.13 10.70
C TYR A 221 -2.78 -17.16 11.69
N TYR A 222 -2.75 -18.18 12.51
CA TYR A 222 -1.84 -18.32 13.66
C TYR A 222 -0.38 -17.97 13.35
N TYR A 223 0.18 -18.47 12.25
CA TYR A 223 1.58 -18.21 11.91
C TYR A 223 1.84 -16.76 11.48
N GLU A 224 0.90 -16.11 10.84
CA GLU A 224 1.00 -14.70 10.43
C GLU A 224 0.93 -13.81 11.67
N GLU A 225 -0.03 -14.05 12.55
CA GLU A 225 -0.17 -13.33 13.82
C GLU A 225 1.07 -13.52 14.70
N LYS A 226 1.57 -14.77 14.82
CA LYS A 226 2.77 -15.06 15.60
C LYS A 226 4.03 -14.43 15.04
N ALA A 227 4.20 -14.40 13.72
CA ALA A 227 5.31 -13.71 13.07
C ALA A 227 5.30 -12.19 13.33
N TYR A 228 4.11 -11.58 13.26
CA TYR A 228 3.93 -10.17 13.62
C TYR A 228 4.29 -9.90 15.09
N GLU A 229 3.76 -10.69 16.05
CA GLU A 229 4.05 -10.53 17.48
C GLU A 229 5.55 -10.62 17.78
N VAL A 230 6.22 -11.64 17.26
CA VAL A 230 7.67 -11.84 17.45
C VAL A 230 8.47 -10.67 16.89
N THR A 231 8.09 -10.17 15.70
CA THR A 231 8.75 -9.03 15.08
C THR A 231 8.55 -7.77 15.91
N LEU A 232 7.31 -7.47 16.30
CA LEU A 232 6.98 -6.31 17.10
C LEU A 232 7.72 -6.30 18.45
N GLU A 233 7.75 -7.45 19.16
CA GLU A 233 8.49 -7.58 20.40
C GLU A 233 10.00 -7.40 20.24
N ALA A 234 10.58 -7.95 19.16
CA ALA A 234 11.99 -7.80 18.86
C ALA A 234 12.36 -6.33 18.62
N LEU A 235 11.55 -5.59 17.88
CA LEU A 235 11.77 -4.17 17.64
C LEU A 235 11.57 -3.34 18.91
N LYS A 236 10.55 -3.63 19.72
CA LYS A 236 10.34 -2.95 21.02
C LYS A 236 11.48 -3.14 22.00
N LYS A 237 12.20 -4.25 21.95
CA LYS A 237 13.41 -4.46 22.78
C LYS A 237 14.58 -3.57 22.35
N ARG A 238 14.61 -3.10 21.11
CA ARG A 238 15.66 -2.17 20.58
C ARG A 238 15.41 -0.71 21.00
N THR A 239 14.23 -0.39 21.56
CA THR A 239 13.90 0.95 22.04
C THR A 239 14.43 1.23 23.47
N LYS A 240 14.95 0.21 24.15
CA LYS A 240 15.55 0.29 25.49
C LYS A 240 17.06 0.40 25.42
#